data_5b9c05e9fa210c8c1d297020bdb17bf9
#
_entry.id   5b9c05e9fa210c8c1d297020bdb17bf9
#
_cell.length_a   1.000
_cell.length_b   1.000
_cell.length_c   1.000
_cell.angle_alpha   90.00
_cell.angle_beta   90.00
_cell.angle_gamma   90.00
#
_symmetry.space_group_name_H-M   'P 1'
#
loop_
_entity.id
_entity.type
_entity.pdbx_description
1 polymer ?
#
loop_
_entity_poly.entity_id
_entity_poly.type
_entity_poly.pdbx_seq_one_letter_code
_entity_poly.pdbx_strand_id
1 'polypeptide(L)'
;MRAHLASAHGVEPEAITIEAIRTTGDIIQDRPLSEAGGKGLFTKEIEQALADGAIDLAVHSSKDMPTALAAGLELAACLPREDVRDAFVSRKSTSLAGLPPGAVLGTASLRRQAMVKRLRPDVSVVSFRGNVDTRLKKLDDGVVDATLLAIAGLKRLGREAAATAVLEVDSFLPAVGQGAIGIEARAADTRTCDLLAKINHAETLTALRTERAFLAVLDGSCRTPIAGHARIENHSIWFRGMILRPDGSEMHETARRGAIQDGAALGADAARELKGRGGPGFFAAG
;
A
#
# COMPACT_ATOMS: atom_id res chain seq x y z
N MET A 1 -13.01 2.74 -11.35
CA MET A 1 -12.87 4.20 -11.45
C MET A 1 -13.74 4.77 -12.58
N ARG A 2 -13.46 4.48 -13.88
CA ARG A 2 -14.24 5.00 -15.02
C ARG A 2 -15.76 4.84 -14.83
N ALA A 3 -16.24 3.64 -14.49
CA ALA A 3 -17.64 3.38 -14.26
C ALA A 3 -18.24 4.20 -13.09
N HIS A 4 -17.50 4.39 -12.00
CA HIS A 4 -17.94 5.22 -10.87
C HIS A 4 -18.14 6.68 -11.29
N LEU A 5 -17.15 7.23 -12.01
CA LEU A 5 -17.22 8.62 -12.47
C LEU A 5 -18.35 8.82 -13.50
N ALA A 6 -18.46 7.93 -14.47
CA ALA A 6 -19.53 7.95 -15.47
C ALA A 6 -20.91 7.91 -14.82
N SER A 7 -21.14 6.98 -13.90
CA SER A 7 -22.40 6.85 -13.17
C SER A 7 -22.73 8.09 -12.33
N ALA A 8 -21.73 8.67 -11.62
CA ALA A 8 -21.95 9.83 -10.77
C ALA A 8 -22.31 11.11 -11.56
N HIS A 9 -21.94 11.17 -12.83
CA HIS A 9 -22.18 12.31 -13.71
C HIS A 9 -23.20 12.09 -14.83
N GLY A 10 -23.79 10.87 -14.92
CA GLY A 10 -24.76 10.55 -15.94
C GLY A 10 -24.21 10.61 -17.36
N VAL A 11 -22.95 10.23 -17.56
CA VAL A 11 -22.30 10.19 -18.86
C VAL A 11 -21.95 8.75 -19.24
N GLU A 12 -21.80 8.49 -20.53
CA GLU A 12 -21.35 7.18 -21.01
C GLU A 12 -19.88 6.95 -20.59
N PRO A 13 -19.51 5.72 -20.19
CA PRO A 13 -18.12 5.41 -19.80
C PRO A 13 -17.09 5.78 -20.87
N GLU A 14 -17.46 5.73 -22.13
CA GLU A 14 -16.62 6.03 -23.30
C GLU A 14 -16.26 7.51 -23.42
N ALA A 15 -17.03 8.39 -22.75
CA ALA A 15 -16.69 9.82 -22.63
C ALA A 15 -15.43 10.05 -21.76
N ILE A 16 -14.98 9.03 -21.04
CA ILE A 16 -13.79 9.07 -20.18
C ILE A 16 -12.69 8.21 -20.82
N THR A 17 -11.71 8.86 -21.42
CA THR A 17 -10.57 8.17 -22.05
C THR A 17 -9.65 7.59 -20.96
N ILE A 18 -9.14 6.39 -21.21
CA ILE A 18 -8.13 5.75 -20.34
C ILE A 18 -6.79 5.78 -21.08
N GLU A 19 -5.81 6.47 -20.49
CA GLU A 19 -4.41 6.47 -20.91
C GLU A 19 -3.60 5.52 -20.01
N ALA A 20 -2.98 4.51 -20.59
CA ALA A 20 -2.16 3.53 -19.87
C ALA A 20 -0.69 3.95 -19.91
N ILE A 21 -0.19 4.49 -18.81
CA ILE A 21 1.20 4.96 -18.70
C ILE A 21 2.04 3.86 -18.05
N ARG A 22 3.10 3.41 -18.74
CA ARG A 22 4.11 2.49 -18.17
C ARG A 22 5.11 3.29 -17.36
N THR A 23 5.32 2.85 -16.12
CA THR A 23 6.25 3.50 -15.20
C THR A 23 7.61 2.79 -15.18
N THR A 24 8.64 3.51 -14.72
CA THR A 24 9.97 2.93 -14.48
C THR A 24 9.89 1.72 -13.54
N GLY A 25 9.00 1.76 -12.52
CA GLY A 25 8.79 0.65 -11.60
C GLY A 25 8.20 -0.61 -12.23
N ASP A 26 7.41 -0.46 -13.31
CA ASP A 26 6.87 -1.59 -14.08
C ASP A 26 7.93 -2.24 -14.99
N ILE A 27 8.88 -1.44 -15.46
CA ILE A 27 9.94 -1.88 -16.37
C ILE A 27 11.02 -2.65 -15.61
N ILE A 28 11.44 -2.18 -14.43
CA ILE A 28 12.51 -2.80 -13.65
C ILE A 28 11.99 -4.05 -12.93
N GLN A 29 12.32 -5.23 -13.44
CA GLN A 29 11.92 -6.53 -12.86
C GLN A 29 13.12 -7.40 -12.45
N ASP A 30 14.32 -7.04 -12.85
CA ASP A 30 15.57 -7.82 -12.74
C ASP A 30 16.31 -7.63 -11.40
N ARG A 31 16.02 -6.55 -10.67
CA ARG A 31 16.71 -6.17 -9.43
C ARG A 31 15.73 -5.65 -8.37
N PRO A 32 16.11 -5.64 -7.05
CA PRO A 32 15.31 -5.06 -5.97
C PRO A 32 15.04 -3.56 -6.19
N LEU A 33 13.84 -3.09 -5.84
CA LEU A 33 13.51 -1.65 -5.92
C LEU A 33 14.41 -0.80 -5.02
N SER A 34 14.99 -1.39 -3.96
CA SER A 34 15.97 -0.73 -3.10
C SER A 34 17.23 -0.29 -3.86
N GLU A 35 17.59 -1.00 -4.92
CA GLU A 35 18.76 -0.73 -5.77
C GLU A 35 18.41 0.11 -7.02
N ALA A 36 17.12 0.20 -7.36
CA ALA A 36 16.65 0.88 -8.57
C ALA A 36 16.67 2.42 -8.48
N GLY A 37 17.01 2.99 -7.32
CA GLY A 37 17.19 4.42 -7.09
C GLY A 37 15.90 5.25 -7.21
N GLY A 38 15.75 6.28 -6.36
CA GLY A 38 14.71 7.31 -6.49
C GLY A 38 13.37 7.03 -5.79
N LYS A 39 12.73 8.12 -5.33
CA LYS A 39 11.32 8.15 -4.89
C LYS A 39 10.45 8.21 -6.16
N GLY A 40 9.22 7.67 -6.12
CA GLY A 40 8.25 7.81 -7.20
C GLY A 40 8.44 6.87 -8.41
N LEU A 41 9.07 5.71 -8.24
CA LEU A 41 9.28 4.74 -9.35
C LEU A 41 7.98 4.30 -10.06
N PHE A 42 6.83 4.41 -9.39
CA PHE A 42 5.52 4.03 -9.94
C PHE A 42 4.62 5.24 -10.24
N THR A 43 5.11 6.47 -10.04
CA THR A 43 4.26 7.67 -10.17
C THR A 43 4.88 8.77 -11.01
N LYS A 44 6.21 8.82 -11.15
CA LYS A 44 6.92 9.95 -11.78
C LYS A 44 6.41 10.27 -13.18
N GLU A 45 6.27 9.28 -14.04
CA GLU A 45 5.79 9.46 -15.42
C GLU A 45 4.32 9.88 -15.46
N ILE A 46 3.53 9.40 -14.50
CA ILE A 46 2.10 9.74 -14.34
C ILE A 46 1.96 11.16 -13.80
N GLU A 47 2.71 11.53 -12.76
CA GLU A 47 2.75 12.90 -12.20
C GLU A 47 3.21 13.91 -13.24
N GLN A 48 4.17 13.55 -14.10
CA GLN A 48 4.59 14.41 -15.22
C GLN A 48 3.46 14.60 -16.24
N ALA A 49 2.76 13.54 -16.62
CA ALA A 49 1.63 13.63 -17.54
C ALA A 49 0.48 14.47 -16.96
N LEU A 50 0.24 14.42 -15.63
CA LEU A 50 -0.68 15.31 -14.93
C LEU A 50 -0.22 16.76 -14.99
N ALA A 51 1.04 17.03 -14.67
CA ALA A 51 1.62 18.38 -14.66
C ALA A 51 1.58 19.03 -16.05
N ASP A 52 1.85 18.25 -17.09
CA ASP A 52 1.83 18.70 -18.50
C ASP A 52 0.41 18.84 -19.06
N GLY A 53 -0.62 18.42 -18.32
CA GLY A 53 -2.02 18.44 -18.78
C GLY A 53 -2.36 17.41 -19.83
N ALA A 54 -1.51 16.40 -20.03
CA ALA A 54 -1.76 15.28 -20.93
C ALA A 54 -2.87 14.36 -20.42
N ILE A 55 -3.04 14.29 -19.11
CA ILE A 55 -4.16 13.64 -18.42
C ILE A 55 -4.77 14.59 -17.38
N ASP A 56 -6.06 14.40 -17.06
CA ASP A 56 -6.77 15.24 -16.07
C ASP A 56 -6.66 14.67 -14.65
N LEU A 57 -6.61 13.37 -14.53
CA LEU A 57 -6.52 12.67 -13.25
C LEU A 57 -5.69 11.38 -13.37
N ALA A 58 -5.12 10.93 -12.26
CA ALA A 58 -4.40 9.67 -12.18
C ALA A 58 -5.01 8.76 -11.11
N VAL A 59 -4.99 7.45 -11.37
CA VAL A 59 -5.58 6.43 -10.49
C VAL A 59 -4.47 5.51 -9.96
N HIS A 60 -4.28 5.50 -8.65
CA HIS A 60 -3.20 4.79 -8.01
C HIS A 60 -3.69 3.76 -6.99
N SER A 61 -2.94 2.68 -6.83
CA SER A 61 -2.94 1.96 -5.57
C SER A 61 -2.24 2.83 -4.53
N SER A 62 -2.97 3.29 -3.51
CA SER A 62 -2.48 4.32 -2.58
C SER A 62 -1.20 3.94 -1.83
N LYS A 63 -0.97 2.64 -1.61
CA LYS A 63 0.27 2.14 -0.98
C LYS A 63 1.53 2.32 -1.83
N ASP A 64 1.36 2.53 -3.15
CA ASP A 64 2.45 2.67 -4.11
C ASP A 64 2.74 4.16 -4.41
N MET A 65 1.90 5.07 -3.91
CA MET A 65 2.10 6.53 -4.03
C MET A 65 3.25 7.01 -3.16
N PRO A 66 4.02 8.01 -3.60
CA PRO A 66 5.03 8.64 -2.78
C PRO A 66 4.41 9.31 -1.55
N THR A 67 5.18 9.44 -0.49
CA THR A 67 4.74 10.10 0.76
C THR A 67 4.41 11.57 0.54
N ALA A 68 5.24 12.29 -0.22
CA ALA A 68 4.97 13.62 -0.72
C ALA A 68 4.69 13.56 -2.21
N LEU A 69 3.61 14.17 -2.64
CA LEU A 69 3.24 14.30 -4.06
C LEU A 69 4.07 15.41 -4.72
N ALA A 70 4.13 15.42 -6.04
CA ALA A 70 4.77 16.48 -6.79
C ALA A 70 4.06 17.85 -6.53
N ALA A 71 4.81 18.92 -6.61
CA ALA A 71 4.26 20.27 -6.38
C ALA A 71 3.11 20.56 -7.34
N GLY A 72 2.01 21.09 -6.81
CA GLY A 72 0.80 21.39 -7.59
C GLY A 72 -0.14 20.22 -7.80
N LEU A 73 0.21 19.01 -7.34
CA LEU A 73 -0.66 17.84 -7.36
C LEU A 73 -1.21 17.54 -5.97
N GLU A 74 -2.41 16.97 -5.92
CA GLU A 74 -3.04 16.57 -4.67
C GLU A 74 -3.78 15.22 -4.78
N LEU A 75 -3.95 14.57 -3.64
CA LEU A 75 -4.86 13.45 -3.50
C LEU A 75 -6.29 14.00 -3.39
N ALA A 76 -6.95 14.14 -4.53
CA ALA A 76 -8.24 14.82 -4.67
C ALA A 76 -9.40 13.94 -4.19
N ALA A 77 -9.34 12.62 -4.40
CA ALA A 77 -10.40 11.70 -3.98
C ALA A 77 -9.87 10.30 -3.69
N CYS A 78 -10.69 9.53 -2.98
CA CYS A 78 -10.51 8.09 -2.79
C CYS A 78 -11.81 7.34 -3.08
N LEU A 79 -11.69 6.15 -3.62
CA LEU A 79 -12.82 5.23 -3.69
C LEU A 79 -13.04 4.54 -2.32
N PRO A 80 -14.22 3.92 -2.07
CA PRO A 80 -14.42 3.08 -0.90
C PRO A 80 -13.28 2.06 -0.75
N ARG A 81 -12.75 1.95 0.48
CA ARG A 81 -11.59 1.11 0.76
C ARG A 81 -11.97 -0.36 0.68
N GLU A 82 -11.21 -1.12 -0.08
CA GLU A 82 -11.32 -2.58 -0.13
C GLU A 82 -10.59 -3.19 1.09
N ASP A 83 -10.80 -4.47 1.33
CA ASP A 83 -10.16 -5.24 2.40
C ASP A 83 -8.64 -4.99 2.45
N VAL A 84 -8.19 -4.51 3.59
CA VAL A 84 -6.80 -4.07 3.81
C VAL A 84 -5.84 -5.22 4.06
N ARG A 85 -6.34 -6.43 4.28
CA ARG A 85 -5.57 -7.57 4.74
C ARG A 85 -4.63 -8.13 3.68
N ASP A 86 -3.63 -8.86 4.16
CA ASP A 86 -2.76 -9.68 3.32
C ASP A 86 -3.35 -11.08 3.16
N ALA A 87 -3.26 -11.62 1.95
CA ALA A 87 -3.56 -13.01 1.64
C ALA A 87 -2.26 -13.82 1.67
N PHE A 88 -2.27 -14.91 2.41
CA PHE A 88 -1.28 -15.97 2.32
C PHE A 88 -1.67 -16.90 1.18
N VAL A 89 -0.74 -17.18 0.29
CA VAL A 89 -0.95 -18.08 -0.86
C VAL A 89 0.14 -19.13 -0.86
N SER A 90 -0.25 -20.40 -0.79
CA SER A 90 0.67 -21.54 -0.80
C SER A 90 0.00 -22.79 -1.37
N ARG A 91 0.82 -23.67 -1.97
CA ARG A 91 0.38 -25.02 -2.38
C ARG A 91 0.84 -26.08 -1.37
N LYS A 92 1.64 -25.70 -0.36
CA LYS A 92 2.25 -26.64 0.60
C LYS A 92 1.68 -26.54 2.01
N SER A 93 0.96 -25.47 2.33
CA SER A 93 0.42 -25.24 3.67
C SER A 93 -0.86 -24.43 3.62
N THR A 94 -1.75 -24.66 4.58
CA THR A 94 -3.01 -23.91 4.75
C THR A 94 -2.84 -22.62 5.52
N SER A 95 -1.67 -22.36 6.14
CA SER A 95 -1.40 -21.16 6.92
C SER A 95 0.08 -20.81 6.94
N LEU A 96 0.41 -19.56 7.25
CA LEU A 96 1.79 -19.11 7.44
C LEU A 96 2.47 -19.89 8.59
N ALA A 97 1.73 -20.13 9.68
CA ALA A 97 2.24 -20.89 10.82
C ALA A 97 2.53 -22.36 10.48
N GLY A 98 1.76 -22.96 9.57
CA GLY A 98 1.90 -24.34 9.14
C GLY A 98 2.95 -24.59 8.05
N LEU A 99 3.68 -23.59 7.58
CA LEU A 99 4.78 -23.80 6.65
C LEU A 99 5.84 -24.72 7.24
N PRO A 100 6.41 -25.67 6.48
CA PRO A 100 7.51 -26.48 6.95
C PRO A 100 8.73 -25.65 7.35
N PRO A 101 9.54 -26.08 8.32
CA PRO A 101 10.82 -25.45 8.60
C PRO A 101 11.69 -25.37 7.34
N GLY A 102 12.37 -24.24 7.11
CA GLY A 102 13.19 -24.02 5.93
C GLY A 102 12.41 -23.71 4.64
N ALA A 103 11.07 -23.63 4.69
CA ALA A 103 10.26 -23.24 3.53
C ALA A 103 10.71 -21.89 2.98
N VAL A 104 10.53 -21.71 1.66
CA VAL A 104 10.88 -20.46 0.95
C VAL A 104 9.62 -19.63 0.72
N LEU A 105 9.57 -18.43 1.30
CA LEU A 105 8.48 -17.46 1.08
C LEU A 105 8.96 -16.32 0.20
N GLY A 106 8.24 -16.07 -0.88
CA GLY A 106 8.55 -15.01 -1.84
C GLY A 106 7.84 -13.69 -1.54
N THR A 107 8.59 -12.60 -1.34
CA THR A 107 8.03 -11.24 -1.27
C THR A 107 9.08 -10.19 -1.63
N ALA A 108 8.63 -9.08 -2.25
CA ALA A 108 9.47 -7.90 -2.46
C ALA A 108 9.17 -6.77 -1.45
N SER A 109 8.22 -7.00 -0.52
CA SER A 109 7.84 -6.03 0.50
C SER A 109 8.68 -6.23 1.77
N LEU A 110 9.48 -5.23 2.13
CA LEU A 110 10.29 -5.28 3.36
C LEU A 110 9.43 -5.39 4.62
N ARG A 111 8.24 -4.78 4.65
CA ARG A 111 7.27 -4.98 5.73
C ARG A 111 6.89 -6.45 5.88
N ARG A 112 6.46 -7.09 4.79
CA ARG A 112 6.09 -8.52 4.82
C ARG A 112 7.26 -9.40 5.19
N GLN A 113 8.45 -9.12 4.64
CA GLN A 113 9.68 -9.83 4.99
C GLN A 113 9.96 -9.76 6.49
N ALA A 114 9.99 -8.56 7.06
CA ALA A 114 10.28 -8.37 8.49
C ALA A 114 9.24 -9.05 9.39
N MET A 115 7.95 -8.93 9.04
CA MET A 115 6.88 -9.59 9.80
C MET A 115 6.95 -11.11 9.70
N VAL A 116 7.24 -11.68 8.52
CA VAL A 116 7.43 -13.13 8.36
C VAL A 116 8.63 -13.60 9.16
N LYS A 117 9.80 -12.95 9.05
CA LYS A 117 10.99 -13.33 9.80
C LYS A 117 10.78 -13.27 11.32
N ARG A 118 9.96 -12.31 11.80
CA ARG A 118 9.60 -12.22 13.21
C ARG A 118 8.71 -13.38 13.67
N LEU A 119 7.72 -13.76 12.85
CA LEU A 119 6.76 -14.81 13.19
C LEU A 119 7.33 -16.23 12.94
N ARG A 120 8.18 -16.36 11.94
CA ARG A 120 8.75 -17.61 11.44
C ARG A 120 10.23 -17.39 11.05
N PRO A 121 11.12 -17.25 12.02
CA PRO A 121 12.56 -17.03 11.76
C PRO A 121 13.23 -18.20 11.03
N ASP A 122 12.59 -19.37 11.05
CA ASP A 122 12.98 -20.59 10.34
C ASP A 122 12.64 -20.59 8.84
N VAL A 123 11.78 -19.66 8.38
CA VAL A 123 11.38 -19.54 6.97
C VAL A 123 12.35 -18.62 6.21
N SER A 124 12.84 -19.11 5.09
CA SER A 124 13.67 -18.32 4.17
C SER A 124 12.82 -17.33 3.38
N VAL A 125 13.18 -16.04 3.40
CA VAL A 125 12.44 -15.03 2.63
C VAL A 125 13.30 -14.55 1.47
N VAL A 126 12.75 -14.65 0.24
CA VAL A 126 13.43 -14.27 -1.00
C VAL A 126 12.69 -13.16 -1.75
N SER A 127 13.44 -12.39 -2.54
CA SER A 127 12.84 -11.36 -3.41
C SER A 127 11.94 -12.00 -4.46
N PHE A 128 10.68 -11.56 -4.54
CA PHE A 128 9.68 -12.15 -5.41
C PHE A 128 8.84 -11.06 -6.09
N ARG A 129 9.15 -10.80 -7.35
CA ARG A 129 8.61 -9.69 -8.14
C ARG A 129 7.74 -10.15 -9.31
N GLY A 130 6.98 -9.22 -9.83
CA GLY A 130 6.00 -9.39 -10.89
C GLY A 130 4.61 -8.90 -10.45
N ASN A 131 3.67 -8.84 -11.36
CA ASN A 131 2.26 -8.62 -11.06
C ASN A 131 1.64 -9.84 -10.36
N VAL A 132 0.35 -9.80 -10.04
CA VAL A 132 -0.34 -10.89 -9.34
C VAL A 132 -0.26 -12.20 -10.14
N ASP A 133 -0.63 -12.18 -11.42
CA ASP A 133 -0.65 -13.38 -12.26
C ASP A 133 0.76 -13.99 -12.43
N THR A 134 1.79 -13.14 -12.63
CA THR A 134 3.19 -13.59 -12.70
C THR A 134 3.64 -14.27 -11.42
N ARG A 135 3.26 -13.72 -10.24
CA ARG A 135 3.63 -14.32 -8.94
C ARG A 135 2.89 -15.62 -8.68
N LEU A 136 1.60 -15.69 -9.03
CA LEU A 136 0.83 -16.93 -8.92
C LEU A 136 1.43 -18.04 -9.81
N LYS A 137 1.76 -17.69 -11.07
CA LYS A 137 2.43 -18.61 -11.97
C LYS A 137 3.77 -19.11 -11.40
N LYS A 138 4.65 -18.21 -10.94
CA LYS A 138 5.94 -18.59 -10.33
C LYS A 138 5.77 -19.49 -9.08
N LEU A 139 4.70 -19.26 -8.30
CA LEU A 139 4.36 -20.14 -7.17
C LEU A 139 3.94 -21.52 -7.66
N ASP A 140 3.10 -21.60 -8.70
CA ASP A 140 2.66 -22.85 -9.32
C ASP A 140 3.83 -23.63 -9.95
N ASP A 141 4.79 -22.89 -10.52
CA ASP A 141 6.05 -23.42 -11.08
C ASP A 141 7.04 -23.90 -9.96
N GLY A 142 6.69 -23.70 -8.67
CA GLY A 142 7.51 -24.15 -7.52
C GLY A 142 8.75 -23.30 -7.22
N VAL A 143 8.82 -22.08 -7.74
CA VAL A 143 9.95 -21.13 -7.47
C VAL A 143 10.02 -20.78 -5.99
N VAL A 144 8.87 -20.72 -5.31
CA VAL A 144 8.73 -20.52 -3.87
C VAL A 144 7.62 -21.40 -3.31
N ASP A 145 7.63 -21.66 -2.01
CA ASP A 145 6.63 -22.48 -1.33
C ASP A 145 5.37 -21.68 -0.96
N ALA A 146 5.54 -20.37 -0.74
CA ALA A 146 4.46 -19.46 -0.39
C ALA A 146 4.76 -18.05 -0.85
N THR A 147 3.72 -17.23 -0.96
CA THR A 147 3.83 -15.78 -1.16
C THR A 147 2.74 -15.04 -0.39
N LEU A 148 2.91 -13.72 -0.26
CA LEU A 148 1.93 -12.81 0.32
C LEU A 148 1.47 -11.80 -0.72
N LEU A 149 0.15 -11.66 -0.87
CA LEU A 149 -0.49 -10.71 -1.77
C LEU A 149 -1.49 -9.87 -0.98
N ALA A 150 -1.81 -8.65 -1.45
CA ALA A 150 -2.94 -7.92 -0.90
C ALA A 150 -4.24 -8.53 -1.38
N ILE A 151 -5.16 -8.89 -0.48
CA ILE A 151 -6.46 -9.48 -0.86
C ILE A 151 -7.25 -8.55 -1.78
N ALA A 152 -7.15 -7.22 -1.58
CA ALA A 152 -7.73 -6.23 -2.47
C ALA A 152 -7.25 -6.35 -3.93
N GLY A 153 -5.98 -6.70 -4.12
CA GLY A 153 -5.42 -6.94 -5.47
C GLY A 153 -5.98 -8.20 -6.11
N LEU A 154 -6.12 -9.28 -5.33
CA LEU A 154 -6.74 -10.53 -5.79
C LEU A 154 -8.21 -10.31 -6.18
N LYS A 155 -8.99 -9.63 -5.35
CA LYS A 155 -10.40 -9.30 -5.62
C LYS A 155 -10.57 -8.49 -6.91
N ARG A 156 -9.76 -7.44 -7.11
CA ARG A 156 -9.83 -6.61 -8.33
C ARG A 156 -9.57 -7.37 -9.61
N LEU A 157 -8.84 -8.48 -9.53
CA LEU A 157 -8.53 -9.35 -10.66
C LEU A 157 -9.42 -10.60 -10.74
N GLY A 158 -10.40 -10.75 -9.84
CA GLY A 158 -11.23 -11.95 -9.74
C GLY A 158 -10.43 -13.21 -9.39
N ARG A 159 -9.38 -13.04 -8.56
CA ARG A 159 -8.45 -14.10 -8.16
C ARG A 159 -8.51 -14.43 -6.67
N GLU A 160 -9.60 -14.09 -5.98
CA GLU A 160 -9.75 -14.34 -4.52
C GLU A 160 -9.55 -15.80 -4.15
N ALA A 161 -10.00 -16.72 -5.00
CA ALA A 161 -9.86 -18.16 -4.79
C ALA A 161 -8.38 -18.63 -4.74
N ALA A 162 -7.42 -17.80 -5.16
CA ALA A 162 -6.00 -18.10 -5.00
C ALA A 162 -5.52 -17.94 -3.56
N ALA A 163 -6.23 -17.18 -2.72
CA ALA A 163 -5.89 -17.01 -1.31
C ALA A 163 -6.10 -18.32 -0.55
N THR A 164 -5.04 -18.82 0.06
CA THR A 164 -5.11 -20.01 0.93
C THR A 164 -5.64 -19.63 2.32
N ALA A 165 -5.22 -18.46 2.82
CA ALA A 165 -5.72 -17.86 4.04
C ALA A 165 -5.64 -16.33 3.96
N VAL A 166 -6.48 -15.64 4.71
CA VAL A 166 -6.43 -14.18 4.89
C VAL A 166 -5.86 -13.91 6.28
N LEU A 167 -4.83 -13.06 6.35
CA LEU A 167 -4.14 -12.74 7.60
C LEU A 167 -4.87 -11.61 8.31
N GLU A 168 -5.25 -11.84 9.58
CA GLU A 168 -5.97 -10.85 10.37
C GLU A 168 -5.11 -9.62 10.67
N VAL A 169 -5.71 -8.43 10.65
CA VAL A 169 -5.04 -7.14 10.87
C VAL A 169 -4.30 -7.11 12.20
N ASP A 170 -4.85 -7.75 13.24
CA ASP A 170 -4.26 -7.76 14.58
C ASP A 170 -2.93 -8.50 14.63
N SER A 171 -2.77 -9.55 13.86
CA SER A 171 -1.54 -10.34 13.78
C SER A 171 -0.60 -9.95 12.64
N PHE A 172 -1.15 -9.33 11.58
CA PHE A 172 -0.39 -8.96 10.38
C PHE A 172 -0.83 -7.60 9.86
N LEU A 173 -0.34 -6.54 10.50
CA LEU A 173 -0.73 -5.15 10.20
C LEU A 173 -0.39 -4.79 8.74
N PRO A 174 -1.36 -4.25 7.95
CA PRO A 174 -1.17 -3.97 6.53
C PRO A 174 -0.19 -2.81 6.27
N ALA A 175 0.20 -2.66 5.01
CA ALA A 175 0.92 -1.47 4.58
C ALA A 175 0.02 -0.24 4.64
N VAL A 176 0.61 0.93 4.91
CA VAL A 176 -0.06 2.23 4.76
C VAL A 176 -0.69 2.32 3.38
N GLY A 177 -1.96 2.68 3.30
CA GLY A 177 -2.73 2.82 2.06
C GLY A 177 -3.13 1.51 1.38
N GLN A 178 -2.88 0.33 1.97
CA GLN A 178 -3.32 -0.93 1.38
C GLN A 178 -4.85 -1.00 1.29
N GLY A 179 -5.37 -1.50 0.18
CA GLY A 179 -6.81 -1.58 -0.11
C GLY A 179 -7.41 -0.30 -0.71
N ALA A 180 -6.78 0.87 -0.52
CA ALA A 180 -7.28 2.13 -1.03
C ALA A 180 -6.86 2.40 -2.47
N ILE A 181 -7.78 2.92 -3.27
CA ILE A 181 -7.52 3.57 -4.56
C ILE A 181 -7.55 5.08 -4.34
N GLY A 182 -6.41 5.72 -4.56
CA GLY A 182 -6.29 7.17 -4.54
C GLY A 182 -6.37 7.75 -5.95
N ILE A 183 -6.97 8.92 -6.04
CA ILE A 183 -7.13 9.66 -7.29
C ILE A 183 -6.41 10.98 -7.12
N GLU A 184 -5.39 11.17 -7.95
CA GLU A 184 -4.55 12.36 -7.95
C GLU A 184 -4.97 13.29 -9.09
N ALA A 185 -4.95 14.59 -8.83
CA ALA A 185 -5.26 15.63 -9.80
C ALA A 185 -4.39 16.85 -9.55
N ARG A 186 -4.38 17.79 -10.50
CA ARG A 186 -3.81 19.11 -10.28
C ARG A 186 -4.67 19.88 -9.29
N ALA A 187 -4.08 20.41 -8.23
CA ALA A 187 -4.78 21.19 -7.20
C ALA A 187 -5.46 22.46 -7.77
N ALA A 188 -4.92 23.03 -8.84
CA ALA A 188 -5.49 24.21 -9.51
C ALA A 188 -6.62 23.87 -10.51
N ASP A 189 -6.84 22.60 -10.84
CA ASP A 189 -7.90 22.16 -11.74
C ASP A 189 -9.21 21.93 -10.96
N THR A 190 -9.86 23.05 -10.62
CA THR A 190 -11.12 23.03 -9.85
C THR A 190 -12.21 22.22 -10.53
N ARG A 191 -12.27 22.22 -11.87
CA ARG A 191 -13.26 21.42 -12.62
C ARG A 191 -13.08 19.94 -12.35
N THR A 192 -11.87 19.42 -12.50
CA THR A 192 -11.58 18.00 -12.23
C THR A 192 -11.81 17.67 -10.76
N CYS A 193 -11.38 18.51 -9.83
CA CYS A 193 -11.61 18.31 -8.40
C CYS A 193 -13.10 18.26 -8.05
N ASP A 194 -13.95 19.12 -8.62
CA ASP A 194 -15.40 19.11 -8.43
C ASP A 194 -16.05 17.82 -8.98
N LEU A 195 -15.58 17.34 -10.13
CA LEU A 195 -16.04 16.06 -10.68
C LEU A 195 -15.67 14.89 -9.74
N LEU A 196 -14.47 14.89 -9.19
CA LEU A 196 -13.97 13.87 -8.28
C LEU A 196 -14.65 13.91 -6.91
N ALA A 197 -15.08 15.08 -6.44
CA ALA A 197 -15.77 15.21 -5.16
C ALA A 197 -17.03 14.35 -5.06
N LYS A 198 -17.76 14.13 -6.18
CA LYS A 198 -18.97 13.27 -6.20
C LYS A 198 -18.70 11.79 -5.99
N ILE A 199 -17.50 11.33 -6.26
CA ILE A 199 -17.13 9.92 -6.07
C ILE A 199 -16.20 9.70 -4.88
N ASN A 200 -15.84 10.77 -4.18
CA ASN A 200 -14.94 10.69 -3.05
C ASN A 200 -15.60 10.01 -1.85
N HIS A 201 -14.96 8.98 -1.33
CA HIS A 201 -15.31 8.35 -0.06
C HIS A 201 -14.55 9.02 1.08
N ALA A 202 -15.23 9.93 1.77
CA ALA A 202 -14.63 10.81 2.79
C ALA A 202 -13.92 10.06 3.93
N GLU A 203 -14.50 8.95 4.39
CA GLU A 203 -13.89 8.13 5.44
C GLU A 203 -12.57 7.48 4.98
N THR A 204 -12.53 6.95 3.76
CA THR A 204 -11.28 6.41 3.20
C THR A 204 -10.23 7.49 3.04
N LEU A 205 -10.60 8.67 2.54
CA LEU A 205 -9.66 9.78 2.38
C LEU A 205 -9.09 10.23 3.72
N THR A 206 -9.92 10.33 4.75
CA THR A 206 -9.50 10.72 6.11
C THR A 206 -8.58 9.67 6.73
N ALA A 207 -8.95 8.38 6.64
CA ALA A 207 -8.09 7.29 7.11
C ALA A 207 -6.74 7.30 6.39
N LEU A 208 -6.75 7.47 5.07
CA LEU A 208 -5.54 7.52 4.27
C LEU A 208 -4.66 8.73 4.61
N ARG A 209 -5.23 9.90 4.83
CA ARG A 209 -4.49 11.10 5.29
C ARG A 209 -3.81 10.86 6.64
N THR A 210 -4.47 10.17 7.56
CA THR A 210 -3.90 9.77 8.85
C THR A 210 -2.69 8.85 8.68
N GLU A 211 -2.84 7.81 7.87
CA GLU A 211 -1.77 6.86 7.56
C GLU A 211 -0.60 7.51 6.83
N ARG A 212 -0.87 8.42 5.90
CA ARG A 212 0.17 9.16 5.17
C ARG A 212 0.92 10.14 6.06
N ALA A 213 0.25 10.80 7.02
CA ALA A 213 0.90 11.66 8.00
C ALA A 213 1.88 10.87 8.90
N PHE A 214 1.51 9.63 9.28
CA PHE A 214 2.41 8.70 9.97
C PHE A 214 3.65 8.39 9.12
N LEU A 215 3.45 8.01 7.86
CA LEU A 215 4.53 7.64 6.96
C LEU A 215 5.47 8.82 6.66
N ALA A 216 4.94 10.04 6.57
CA ALA A 216 5.70 11.26 6.30
C ALA A 216 6.74 11.56 7.39
N VAL A 217 6.35 11.45 8.67
CA VAL A 217 7.27 11.70 9.81
C VAL A 217 8.39 10.66 9.89
N LEU A 218 8.10 9.41 9.47
CA LEU A 218 9.10 8.34 9.43
C LEU A 218 10.01 8.40 8.19
N ASP A 219 9.76 9.34 7.27
CA ASP A 219 10.38 9.38 5.93
C ASP A 219 10.28 8.01 5.23
N GLY A 220 9.15 7.35 5.48
CA GLY A 220 8.92 5.98 5.07
C GLY A 220 8.55 5.88 3.59
N SER A 221 8.80 4.72 3.02
CA SER A 221 8.47 4.38 1.65
C SER A 221 8.16 2.88 1.56
N CYS A 222 7.81 2.38 0.38
CA CYS A 222 7.71 0.94 0.13
C CYS A 222 9.03 0.17 0.40
N ARG A 223 10.11 0.89 0.68
CA ARG A 223 11.47 0.39 0.98
C ARG A 223 11.79 0.36 2.48
N THR A 224 10.82 0.65 3.34
CA THR A 224 10.96 0.64 4.79
C THR A 224 9.96 -0.36 5.39
N PRO A 225 10.34 -1.17 6.38
CA PRO A 225 9.44 -2.12 7.03
C PRO A 225 8.50 -1.41 8.01
N ILE A 226 7.55 -0.67 7.45
CA ILE A 226 6.53 0.11 8.15
C ILE A 226 5.15 -0.48 7.84
N ALA A 227 4.32 -0.60 8.86
CA ALA A 227 2.91 -0.96 8.77
C ALA A 227 2.05 0.14 9.41
N GLY A 228 0.84 0.32 8.92
CA GLY A 228 -0.09 1.28 9.52
C GLY A 228 -1.49 1.16 8.94
N HIS A 229 -2.47 1.26 9.82
CA HIS A 229 -3.87 1.18 9.46
C HIS A 229 -4.71 2.14 10.29
N ALA A 230 -5.48 3.00 9.61
CA ALA A 230 -6.49 3.85 10.20
C ALA A 230 -7.89 3.36 9.81
N ARG A 231 -8.83 3.43 10.75
CA ARG A 231 -10.25 3.17 10.54
C ARG A 231 -11.11 4.15 11.31
N ILE A 232 -12.30 4.42 10.81
CA ILE A 232 -13.30 5.24 11.48
C ILE A 232 -14.35 4.32 12.07
N GLU A 233 -14.57 4.43 13.36
CA GLU A 233 -15.57 3.67 14.10
C GLU A 233 -16.22 4.55 15.18
N ASN A 234 -17.54 4.53 15.29
CA ASN A 234 -18.28 5.24 16.31
C ASN A 234 -17.87 6.72 16.42
N HIS A 235 -17.83 7.43 15.30
CA HIS A 235 -17.44 8.85 15.19
C HIS A 235 -16.03 9.19 15.73
N SER A 236 -15.16 8.19 15.81
CA SER A 236 -13.76 8.34 16.20
C SER A 236 -12.85 7.73 15.15
N ILE A 237 -11.65 8.29 15.01
CA ILE A 237 -10.60 7.66 14.24
C ILE A 237 -9.71 6.83 15.15
N TRP A 238 -9.41 5.62 14.70
CA TRP A 238 -8.45 4.72 15.29
C TRP A 238 -7.27 4.58 14.35
N PHE A 239 -6.08 4.66 14.86
CA PHE A 239 -4.86 4.42 14.11
C PHE A 239 -3.96 3.46 14.88
N ARG A 240 -3.39 2.50 14.18
CA ARG A 240 -2.35 1.61 14.67
C ARG A 240 -1.17 1.69 13.73
N GLY A 241 0.03 1.92 14.26
CA GLY A 241 1.27 2.03 13.50
C GLY A 241 2.35 1.11 14.07
N MET A 242 3.21 0.61 13.19
CA MET A 242 4.29 -0.33 13.53
C MET A 242 5.52 -0.05 12.68
N ILE A 243 6.69 -0.15 13.29
CA ILE A 243 7.99 -0.19 12.62
C ILE A 243 8.72 -1.46 13.00
N LEU A 244 9.48 -2.04 12.08
CA LEU A 244 10.28 -3.25 12.31
C LEU A 244 11.70 -3.05 11.80
N ARG A 245 12.65 -3.78 12.36
CA ARG A 245 13.94 -3.98 11.70
C ARG A 245 13.78 -4.88 10.48
N PRO A 246 14.56 -4.69 9.40
CA PRO A 246 14.44 -5.49 8.17
C PRO A 246 14.58 -7.01 8.38
N ASP A 247 15.31 -7.42 9.40
CA ASP A 247 15.51 -8.82 9.81
C ASP A 247 14.41 -9.37 10.74
N GLY A 248 13.47 -8.50 11.18
CA GLY A 248 12.39 -8.87 12.10
C GLY A 248 12.78 -9.00 13.56
N SER A 249 14.05 -8.75 13.93
CA SER A 249 14.57 -8.92 15.30
C SER A 249 13.92 -7.97 16.30
N GLU A 250 13.60 -6.75 15.89
CA GLU A 250 13.00 -5.73 16.75
C GLU A 250 11.78 -5.10 16.08
N MET A 251 10.76 -4.81 16.89
CA MET A 251 9.51 -4.20 16.47
C MET A 251 9.03 -3.22 17.54
N HIS A 252 8.56 -2.06 17.09
CA HIS A 252 7.82 -1.13 17.92
C HIS A 252 6.46 -0.86 17.33
N GLU A 253 5.46 -0.80 18.18
CA GLU A 253 4.07 -0.57 17.81
C GLU A 253 3.44 0.46 18.76
N THR A 254 2.50 1.23 18.23
CA THR A 254 1.68 2.17 18.99
C THR A 254 0.30 2.31 18.36
N ALA A 255 -0.67 2.77 19.17
CA ALA A 255 -2.02 3.05 18.71
C ALA A 255 -2.49 4.42 19.19
N ARG A 256 -3.40 5.03 18.44
CA ARG A 256 -4.05 6.30 18.75
C ARG A 256 -5.55 6.20 18.51
N ARG A 257 -6.30 6.96 19.29
CA ARG A 257 -7.73 7.17 19.10
C ARG A 257 -8.05 8.64 19.37
N GLY A 258 -8.92 9.23 18.57
CA GLY A 258 -9.35 10.60 18.77
C GLY A 258 -10.47 11.02 17.84
N ALA A 259 -10.73 12.30 17.77
CA ALA A 259 -11.72 12.86 16.85
C ALA A 259 -11.25 12.70 15.40
N ILE A 260 -12.19 12.55 14.48
CA ILE A 260 -11.92 12.29 13.06
C ILE A 260 -11.05 13.40 12.45
N GLN A 261 -11.31 14.65 12.79
CA GLN A 261 -10.54 15.81 12.31
C GLN A 261 -9.08 15.83 12.77
N ASP A 262 -8.76 15.14 13.87
CA ASP A 262 -7.40 15.08 14.43
C ASP A 262 -6.55 13.96 13.82
N GLY A 263 -7.10 13.19 12.89
CA GLY A 263 -6.47 11.99 12.35
C GLY A 263 -5.03 12.18 11.90
N ALA A 264 -4.77 13.21 11.07
CA ALA A 264 -3.40 13.48 10.60
C ALA A 264 -2.43 13.82 11.75
N ALA A 265 -2.87 14.58 12.75
CA ALA A 265 -2.07 14.90 13.93
C ALA A 265 -1.77 13.64 14.77
N LEU A 266 -2.76 12.75 14.94
CA LEU A 266 -2.61 11.48 15.64
C LEU A 266 -1.65 10.54 14.92
N GLY A 267 -1.73 10.45 13.59
CA GLY A 267 -0.78 9.68 12.78
C GLY A 267 0.65 10.21 12.92
N ALA A 268 0.83 11.51 12.80
CA ALA A 268 2.15 12.15 12.96
C ALA A 268 2.70 11.98 14.39
N ASP A 269 1.85 12.03 15.41
CA ASP A 269 2.25 11.83 16.81
C ASP A 269 2.72 10.38 17.05
N ALA A 270 1.95 9.40 16.58
CA ALA A 270 2.33 8.00 16.63
C ALA A 270 3.70 7.74 15.95
N ALA A 271 3.94 8.40 14.83
CA ALA A 271 5.21 8.28 14.12
C ALA A 271 6.39 8.87 14.89
N ARG A 272 6.21 10.03 15.54
CA ARG A 272 7.25 10.64 16.39
C ARG A 272 7.62 9.74 17.56
N GLU A 273 6.63 9.13 18.22
CA GLU A 273 6.87 8.15 19.28
C GLU A 273 7.71 6.98 18.76
N LEU A 274 7.26 6.33 17.68
CA LEU A 274 7.97 5.15 17.16
C LEU A 274 9.35 5.49 16.63
N LYS A 275 9.54 6.66 16.01
CA LYS A 275 10.86 7.15 15.57
C LYS A 275 11.81 7.35 16.75
N GLY A 276 11.31 7.88 17.87
CA GLY A 276 12.08 8.02 19.12
C GLY A 276 12.45 6.67 19.73
N ARG A 277 11.53 5.70 19.72
CA ARG A 277 11.75 4.35 20.27
C ARG A 277 12.74 3.54 19.44
N GLY A 278 12.66 3.62 18.12
CA GLY A 278 13.59 2.92 17.22
C GLY A 278 14.99 3.54 17.20
N GLY A 279 15.07 4.86 17.36
CA GLY A 279 16.33 5.59 17.33
C GLY A 279 16.97 5.70 15.94
N PRO A 280 18.15 6.33 15.87
CA PRO A 280 18.90 6.48 14.62
C PRO A 280 19.28 5.12 14.02
N GLY A 281 19.12 4.98 12.68
CA GLY A 281 19.55 3.76 11.98
C GLY A 281 18.65 2.55 12.17
N PHE A 282 17.47 2.68 12.78
CA PHE A 282 16.55 1.56 13.01
C PHE A 282 16.23 0.75 11.75
N PHE A 283 16.09 1.42 10.61
CA PHE A 283 15.81 0.78 9.32
C PHE A 283 17.07 0.41 8.52
N ALA A 284 18.27 0.65 9.03
CA ALA A 284 19.49 0.20 8.38
C ALA A 284 19.52 -1.34 8.38
N ALA A 285 19.92 -1.92 7.25
CA ALA A 285 20.26 -3.33 7.21
C ALA A 285 21.47 -3.56 8.12
N GLY A 286 21.36 -4.51 9.03
CA GLY A 286 22.48 -4.95 9.86
C GLY A 286 23.52 -5.70 9.04
#